data_e5d5bad5ab3c7f50e30c88562a41a62c
#
_entry.id   e5d5bad5ab3c7f50e30c88562a41a62c
#
_cell.length_a   1.000
_cell.length_b   1.000
_cell.length_c   1.000
_cell.angle_alpha   90.00
_cell.angle_beta   90.00
_cell.angle_gamma   90.00
#
_symmetry.space_group_name_H-M   'P 1'
#
loop_
_entity.id
_entity.type
_entity.pdbx_description
1 polymer ?
#
loop_
_entity_poly.entity_id
_entity_poly.type
_entity_poly.pdbx_seq_one_letter_code
_entity_poly.pdbx_strand_id
1 'polypeptide(L)'
;MVVDDNNSNFLNRPVTLNSKNNLLEIEEHMYILDDVEKPNVFRNMFPYSEVPKIPFNDRIVPHNMPKDIWITDTTFRDGQQSRAPYTTEQIVTIYDYLHRLGGPNGMIRQSEFFLYSKKDRDAVYKCMERGYQFPEVTSWIRASKEDFKLVKEIGMKETGILVSCSDYHIFLKLKMNRRQAMEHYLSVVRDCLEEGISVRCHLEDITRADIYGYVVPFCLELMKLMEEYKIPIKVRACDTMGYGVNYPGAVIPRSVQGIIYALHTHAGVPHELLEWHGHNDFYKAVVHSTTAWLYGCSGVNTSLFGIGERTGNTPLEAMVFEYAQLKGGLNGMDTTVITELAEYYEKEIGYHIPSRTP
;
A
#
# COMPACT_ATOMS: atom_id res chain seq x y z
N MET A 1 -26.08 -7.15 20.69
CA MET A 1 -25.80 -5.96 19.86
C MET A 1 -26.34 -6.28 18.49
N VAL A 2 -27.48 -5.70 18.10
CA VAL A 2 -28.12 -5.95 16.80
C VAL A 2 -27.26 -5.24 15.75
N VAL A 3 -26.59 -6.01 14.92
CA VAL A 3 -25.91 -5.50 13.71
C VAL A 3 -27.03 -5.12 12.76
N ASP A 4 -27.04 -3.88 12.30
CA ASP A 4 -28.03 -3.34 11.37
C ASP A 4 -28.10 -4.25 10.12
N ASP A 5 -29.25 -4.81 9.83
CA ASP A 5 -29.47 -5.87 8.83
C ASP A 5 -29.16 -5.49 7.38
N ASN A 6 -28.80 -4.25 7.12
CA ASN A 6 -28.49 -3.77 5.77
C ASN A 6 -27.10 -4.22 5.23
N ASN A 7 -26.27 -4.87 6.04
CA ASN A 7 -25.01 -5.49 5.62
C ASN A 7 -25.06 -7.03 5.72
N SER A 8 -26.24 -7.61 5.74
CA SER A 8 -26.49 -9.04 5.99
C SER A 8 -26.01 -9.97 4.88
N ASN A 9 -25.78 -9.47 3.66
CA ASN A 9 -25.33 -10.30 2.54
C ASN A 9 -23.96 -10.96 2.76
N PHE A 10 -23.16 -10.44 3.67
CA PHE A 10 -21.83 -10.96 3.95
C PHE A 10 -21.82 -12.08 5.01
N LEU A 11 -22.69 -11.99 6.01
CA LEU A 11 -22.75 -12.94 7.14
C LEU A 11 -23.51 -14.22 6.84
N ASN A 12 -24.40 -14.23 5.84
CA ASN A 12 -25.32 -15.33 5.51
C ASN A 12 -24.94 -16.14 4.27
N ARG A 13 -23.70 -16.07 3.80
CA ARG A 13 -23.28 -16.90 2.66
C ARG A 13 -23.12 -18.35 3.09
N PRO A 14 -23.69 -19.30 2.32
CA PRO A 14 -23.49 -20.69 2.61
C PRO A 14 -22.01 -21.05 2.50
N VAL A 15 -21.53 -21.70 3.54
CA VAL A 15 -20.18 -22.23 3.58
C VAL A 15 -20.29 -23.71 3.33
N THR A 16 -19.60 -24.21 2.30
CA THR A 16 -19.57 -25.64 1.96
C THR A 16 -18.22 -26.24 2.32
N LEU A 17 -18.24 -27.48 2.80
CA LEU A 17 -17.02 -28.24 3.02
C LEU A 17 -16.53 -28.78 1.68
N ASN A 18 -15.37 -28.31 1.21
CA ASN A 18 -14.71 -28.90 0.07
C ASN A 18 -14.05 -30.23 0.48
N SER A 19 -14.64 -31.33 0.03
CA SER A 19 -14.19 -32.69 0.39
C SER A 19 -12.82 -33.06 -0.18
N LYS A 20 -12.26 -32.29 -1.13
CA LYS A 20 -10.95 -32.56 -1.71
C LYS A 20 -9.81 -32.04 -0.84
N ASN A 21 -9.99 -30.92 -0.18
CA ASN A 21 -8.96 -30.28 0.65
C ASN A 21 -9.36 -30.18 2.13
N ASN A 22 -10.58 -30.61 2.47
CA ASN A 22 -11.17 -30.55 3.81
C ASN A 22 -11.25 -29.14 4.39
N LEU A 23 -11.40 -28.13 3.52
CA LEU A 23 -11.57 -26.73 3.91
C LEU A 23 -13.02 -26.28 3.77
N LEU A 24 -13.42 -25.38 4.63
CA LEU A 24 -14.69 -24.67 4.49
C LEU A 24 -14.51 -23.54 3.47
N GLU A 25 -15.18 -23.66 2.34
CA GLU A 25 -15.13 -22.70 1.25
C GLU A 25 -16.50 -21.99 1.13
N ILE A 26 -16.44 -20.71 0.78
CA ILE A 26 -17.63 -19.95 0.39
C ILE A 26 -17.92 -20.34 -1.06
N GLU A 27 -19.18 -20.65 -1.38
CA GLU A 27 -19.58 -20.91 -2.77
C GLU A 27 -19.10 -19.81 -3.71
N GLU A 28 -18.77 -20.18 -4.96
CA GLU A 28 -18.37 -19.22 -5.99
C GLU A 28 -19.32 -18.01 -6.00
N HIS A 29 -18.77 -16.87 -5.70
CA HIS A 29 -19.52 -15.63 -5.63
C HIS A 29 -18.94 -14.63 -6.62
N MET A 30 -19.81 -14.14 -7.49
CA MET A 30 -19.44 -13.01 -8.34
C MET A 30 -19.46 -11.73 -7.51
N TYR A 31 -18.30 -11.15 -7.29
CA TYR A 31 -18.17 -9.83 -6.69
C TYR A 31 -18.46 -8.78 -7.76
N ILE A 32 -19.61 -8.14 -7.66
CA ILE A 32 -20.02 -7.05 -8.53
C ILE A 32 -20.00 -5.74 -7.75
N LEU A 33 -19.83 -4.63 -8.48
CA LEU A 33 -19.94 -3.30 -7.87
C LEU A 33 -21.31 -3.13 -7.21
N ASP A 34 -21.31 -2.82 -5.92
CA ASP A 34 -22.51 -2.39 -5.17
C ASP A 34 -22.59 -0.86 -5.25
N ASP A 35 -23.29 -0.36 -6.26
CA ASP A 35 -23.41 1.06 -6.55
C ASP A 35 -24.51 1.71 -5.69
N VAL A 36 -24.20 1.91 -4.43
CA VAL A 36 -25.12 2.45 -3.43
C VAL A 36 -25.45 3.92 -3.66
N GLU A 37 -26.71 4.31 -3.37
CA GLU A 37 -27.14 5.72 -3.44
C GLU A 37 -26.56 6.60 -2.34
N LYS A 38 -26.30 6.03 -1.17
CA LYS A 38 -25.76 6.72 0.01
C LYS A 38 -24.47 6.09 0.46
N PRO A 39 -23.50 6.91 0.94
CA PRO A 39 -22.22 6.40 1.39
C PRO A 39 -22.37 5.48 2.61
N ASN A 40 -21.71 4.33 2.57
CA ASN A 40 -21.51 3.48 3.75
C ASN A 40 -20.27 3.97 4.51
N VAL A 41 -20.48 4.72 5.55
CA VAL A 41 -19.40 5.29 6.36
C VAL A 41 -19.15 4.52 7.66
N PHE A 42 -19.75 3.35 7.81
CA PHE A 42 -19.57 2.43 8.96
C PHE A 42 -19.69 3.15 10.33
N ARG A 43 -20.77 3.93 10.56
CA ARG A 43 -20.95 4.77 11.76
C ARG A 43 -20.92 4.01 13.08
N ASN A 44 -21.36 2.78 13.09
CA ASN A 44 -21.27 1.89 14.24
C ASN A 44 -19.81 1.49 14.58
N MET A 45 -18.91 1.52 13.61
CA MET A 45 -17.49 1.22 13.75
C MET A 45 -16.64 2.50 13.88
N PHE A 46 -16.97 3.55 13.12
CA PHE A 46 -16.28 4.84 13.08
C PHE A 46 -17.22 5.99 13.49
N PRO A 47 -17.66 6.07 14.76
CA PRO A 47 -18.46 7.20 15.25
C PRO A 47 -17.61 8.48 15.28
N TYR A 48 -18.24 9.65 15.05
CA TYR A 48 -17.50 10.92 15.09
C TYR A 48 -17.10 11.36 16.49
N SER A 49 -17.84 10.93 17.52
CA SER A 49 -17.71 11.38 18.89
C SER A 49 -16.98 10.41 19.81
N GLU A 50 -16.54 9.28 19.29
CA GLU A 50 -15.91 8.21 20.08
C GLU A 50 -14.70 7.64 19.33
N VAL A 51 -13.86 6.93 20.09
CA VAL A 51 -12.73 6.16 19.49
C VAL A 51 -13.29 5.06 18.58
N PRO A 52 -12.69 4.85 17.38
CA PRO A 52 -13.11 3.80 16.47
C PRO A 52 -13.15 2.42 17.12
N LYS A 53 -14.25 1.70 16.94
CA LYS A 53 -14.47 0.36 17.51
C LYS A 53 -13.76 -0.71 16.70
N ILE A 54 -13.45 -1.83 17.35
CA ILE A 54 -12.89 -3.03 16.71
C ILE A 54 -13.91 -4.15 16.88
N PRO A 55 -14.74 -4.44 15.86
CA PRO A 55 -15.65 -5.58 15.91
C PRO A 55 -14.91 -6.89 15.59
N PHE A 56 -15.39 -7.98 16.18
CA PHE A 56 -14.84 -9.32 16.01
C PHE A 56 -15.93 -10.30 15.57
N ASN A 57 -15.49 -11.36 14.85
CA ASN A 57 -16.25 -12.54 14.56
C ASN A 57 -15.37 -13.79 14.78
N ASP A 58 -15.94 -14.98 14.66
CA ASP A 58 -15.21 -16.23 14.92
C ASP A 58 -14.41 -16.72 13.71
N ARG A 59 -14.24 -15.89 12.66
CA ARG A 59 -13.52 -16.26 11.44
C ARG A 59 -12.04 -15.95 11.57
N ILE A 60 -11.19 -16.93 11.22
CA ILE A 60 -9.74 -16.80 11.21
C ILE A 60 -9.26 -16.92 9.76
N VAL A 61 -8.46 -15.95 9.34
CA VAL A 61 -7.79 -15.97 8.04
C VAL A 61 -6.54 -16.85 8.14
N PRO A 62 -6.32 -17.80 7.21
CA PRO A 62 -5.11 -18.63 7.22
C PRO A 62 -3.88 -17.82 6.80
N HIS A 63 -2.71 -18.16 7.33
CA HIS A 63 -1.44 -17.64 6.86
C HIS A 63 -1.23 -18.03 5.39
N ASN A 64 -0.67 -17.12 4.60
CA ASN A 64 -0.36 -17.31 3.19
C ASN A 64 0.87 -16.49 2.79
N MET A 65 1.97 -16.65 3.55
CA MET A 65 3.19 -15.88 3.33
C MET A 65 3.82 -16.23 1.99
N PRO A 66 4.11 -15.25 1.12
CA PRO A 66 4.81 -15.47 -0.14
C PRO A 66 6.23 -16.02 0.07
N LYS A 67 6.72 -16.76 -0.92
CA LYS A 67 8.10 -17.22 -0.92
C LYS A 67 9.08 -16.04 -0.86
N ASP A 68 8.83 -15.04 -1.69
CA ASP A 68 9.66 -13.84 -1.82
C ASP A 68 8.92 -12.63 -1.27
N ILE A 69 9.54 -11.95 -0.32
CA ILE A 69 9.06 -10.70 0.27
C ILE A 69 10.17 -9.65 0.21
N TRP A 70 9.78 -8.39 0.14
CA TRP A 70 10.70 -7.25 -0.01
C TRP A 70 10.14 -5.97 0.58
N ILE A 71 10.99 -4.95 0.64
CA ILE A 71 10.68 -3.61 1.14
C ILE A 71 10.62 -2.65 -0.05
N THR A 72 9.73 -1.68 -0.01
CA THR A 72 9.74 -0.51 -0.89
C THR A 72 9.82 0.76 -0.07
N ASP A 73 10.39 1.81 -0.64
CA ASP A 73 10.64 3.08 0.01
C ASP A 73 9.75 4.20 -0.54
N THR A 74 9.26 5.06 0.35
CA THR A 74 8.51 6.28 0.02
C THR A 74 9.08 7.54 0.71
N THR A 75 10.33 7.48 1.15
CA THR A 75 11.00 8.60 1.85
C THR A 75 10.95 9.88 1.03
N PHE A 76 11.11 9.79 -0.30
CA PHE A 76 11.13 10.94 -1.20
C PHE A 76 9.74 11.39 -1.66
N ARG A 77 8.69 10.67 -1.29
CA ARG A 77 7.32 11.08 -1.58
C ARG A 77 6.57 11.35 -0.27
N ASP A 78 6.19 10.34 0.47
CA ASP A 78 5.40 10.47 1.70
C ASP A 78 6.22 11.09 2.83
N GLY A 79 7.47 10.69 2.97
CA GLY A 79 8.40 11.26 3.95
C GLY A 79 8.60 12.77 3.78
N GLN A 80 8.60 13.29 2.55
CA GLN A 80 8.74 14.73 2.31
C GLN A 80 7.50 15.56 2.70
N GLN A 81 6.34 14.95 2.90
CA GLN A 81 5.11 15.66 3.26
C GLN A 81 5.12 16.17 4.72
N SER A 82 5.92 15.57 5.59
CA SER A 82 5.96 15.90 7.02
C SER A 82 7.13 16.78 7.45
N ARG A 83 7.97 17.22 6.51
CA ARG A 83 9.19 17.97 6.77
C ARG A 83 9.52 18.96 5.66
N ALA A 84 10.52 19.82 5.88
CA ALA A 84 11.12 20.60 4.80
C ALA A 84 11.63 19.65 3.69
N PRO A 85 11.30 19.89 2.41
CA PRO A 85 11.73 19.03 1.32
C PRO A 85 13.24 18.87 1.27
N TYR A 86 13.72 17.66 0.96
CA TYR A 86 15.15 17.41 0.72
C TYR A 86 15.65 18.20 -0.49
N THR A 87 16.94 18.57 -0.49
CA THR A 87 17.57 19.07 -1.71
C THR A 87 17.78 17.92 -2.71
N THR A 88 18.05 18.27 -3.96
CA THR A 88 18.37 17.27 -4.99
C THR A 88 19.58 16.41 -4.58
N GLU A 89 20.61 17.01 -4.02
CA GLU A 89 21.83 16.32 -3.55
C GLU A 89 21.53 15.38 -2.39
N GLN A 90 20.71 15.80 -1.43
CA GLN A 90 20.28 14.96 -0.32
C GLN A 90 19.49 13.74 -0.81
N ILE A 91 18.56 13.92 -1.75
CA ILE A 91 17.80 12.82 -2.34
C ILE A 91 18.74 11.80 -2.99
N VAL A 92 19.67 12.25 -3.80
CA VAL A 92 20.62 11.35 -4.50
C VAL A 92 21.52 10.62 -3.52
N THR A 93 22.04 11.30 -2.49
CA THR A 93 22.86 10.67 -1.45
C THR A 93 22.07 9.61 -0.67
N ILE A 94 20.85 9.92 -0.27
CA ILE A 94 19.98 8.94 0.44
C ILE A 94 19.65 7.77 -0.49
N TYR A 95 19.41 8.00 -1.78
CA TYR A 95 19.15 6.95 -2.76
C TYR A 95 20.35 6.00 -2.93
N ASP A 96 21.57 6.55 -2.94
CA ASP A 96 22.82 5.76 -2.93
C ASP A 96 22.93 4.90 -1.64
N TYR A 97 22.54 5.43 -0.48
CA TYR A 97 22.45 4.66 0.77
C TYR A 97 21.39 3.54 0.70
N LEU A 98 20.21 3.83 0.15
CA LEU A 98 19.14 2.80 -0.01
C LEU A 98 19.60 1.66 -0.93
N HIS A 99 20.36 1.95 -1.98
CA HIS A 99 20.98 0.95 -2.84
C HIS A 99 21.93 0.04 -2.06
N ARG A 100 22.85 0.64 -1.27
CA ARG A 100 23.81 -0.10 -0.43
C ARG A 100 23.10 -0.94 0.63
N LEU A 101 22.14 -0.36 1.33
CA LEU A 101 21.34 -1.04 2.36
C LEU A 101 20.58 -2.24 1.78
N GLY A 102 19.97 -2.08 0.60
CA GLY A 102 19.20 -3.14 -0.08
C GLY A 102 20.05 -4.30 -0.56
N GLY A 103 21.35 -4.09 -0.73
CA GLY A 103 22.33 -5.10 -1.12
C GLY A 103 22.14 -5.66 -2.54
N PRO A 104 22.95 -6.64 -2.92
CA PRO A 104 23.02 -7.14 -4.30
C PRO A 104 21.73 -7.85 -4.75
N ASN A 105 20.90 -8.33 -3.81
CA ASN A 105 19.66 -9.01 -4.12
C ASN A 105 18.47 -8.03 -4.23
N GLY A 106 18.69 -6.72 -4.07
CA GLY A 106 17.69 -5.68 -4.23
C GLY A 106 16.52 -5.82 -3.25
N MET A 107 16.82 -5.99 -1.98
CA MET A 107 15.79 -6.16 -0.95
C MET A 107 14.97 -4.90 -0.72
N ILE A 108 15.55 -3.71 -0.98
CA ILE A 108 14.81 -2.47 -1.17
C ILE A 108 14.51 -2.38 -2.67
N ARG A 109 13.28 -2.76 -3.04
CA ARG A 109 12.92 -3.05 -4.43
C ARG A 109 12.67 -1.79 -5.26
N GLN A 110 12.01 -0.80 -4.68
CA GLN A 110 11.59 0.43 -5.35
C GLN A 110 11.70 1.62 -4.40
N SER A 111 11.97 2.80 -4.95
CA SER A 111 11.85 4.07 -4.24
C SER A 111 10.92 5.01 -5.02
N GLU A 112 10.02 5.67 -4.32
CA GLU A 112 8.92 6.43 -4.89
C GLU A 112 9.15 7.94 -4.76
N PHE A 113 8.95 8.67 -5.86
CA PHE A 113 9.26 10.10 -5.96
C PHE A 113 8.02 10.92 -6.37
N PHE A 114 7.98 12.18 -5.91
CA PHE A 114 7.17 13.22 -6.53
C PHE A 114 7.80 13.72 -7.83
N LEU A 115 6.94 14.24 -8.75
CA LEU A 115 7.35 14.82 -10.02
C LEU A 115 6.94 16.28 -10.19
N TYR A 116 6.29 16.87 -9.20
CA TYR A 116 5.61 18.17 -9.35
C TYR A 116 6.57 19.36 -9.42
N SER A 117 7.65 19.35 -8.67
CA SER A 117 8.63 20.43 -8.68
C SER A 117 9.82 20.13 -9.63
N LYS A 118 10.47 21.20 -10.12
CA LYS A 118 11.70 21.04 -10.89
C LYS A 118 12.77 20.28 -10.08
N LYS A 119 12.92 20.61 -8.81
CA LYS A 119 13.86 19.96 -7.88
C LYS A 119 13.63 18.44 -7.82
N ASP A 120 12.38 18.00 -7.71
CA ASP A 120 12.05 16.57 -7.63
C ASP A 120 12.38 15.87 -8.95
N ARG A 121 12.05 16.50 -10.10
CA ARG A 121 12.41 15.93 -11.41
C ARG A 121 13.92 15.86 -11.63
N ASP A 122 14.66 16.90 -11.25
CA ASP A 122 16.14 16.91 -11.32
C ASP A 122 16.74 15.78 -10.46
N ALA A 123 16.15 15.52 -9.28
CA ALA A 123 16.58 14.43 -8.41
C ALA A 123 16.26 13.05 -9.06
N VAL A 124 15.08 12.88 -9.63
CA VAL A 124 14.68 11.66 -10.36
C VAL A 124 15.67 11.37 -11.49
N TYR A 125 15.99 12.33 -12.34
CA TYR A 125 16.97 12.14 -13.42
C TYR A 125 18.32 11.69 -12.88
N LYS A 126 18.86 12.35 -11.85
CA LYS A 126 20.14 12.00 -11.24
C LYS A 126 20.14 10.61 -10.60
N CYS A 127 19.02 10.20 -9.99
CA CYS A 127 18.86 8.83 -9.47
C CYS A 127 18.82 7.80 -10.60
N MET A 128 18.10 8.07 -11.69
CA MET A 128 18.07 7.20 -12.87
C MET A 128 19.44 7.07 -13.54
N GLU A 129 20.23 8.14 -13.60
CA GLU A 129 21.62 8.16 -14.12
C GLU A 129 22.56 7.24 -13.34
N ARG A 130 22.24 6.88 -12.08
CA ARG A 130 23.03 5.89 -11.31
C ARG A 130 23.03 4.51 -11.98
N GLY A 131 22.01 4.19 -12.77
CA GLY A 131 21.90 2.91 -13.45
C GLY A 131 21.73 1.71 -12.53
N TYR A 132 21.34 1.94 -11.26
CA TYR A 132 21.09 0.85 -10.32
C TYR A 132 19.87 0.03 -10.77
N GLN A 133 19.96 -1.31 -10.67
CA GLN A 133 18.80 -2.16 -10.86
C GLN A 133 17.81 -1.98 -9.71
N PHE A 134 18.30 -1.80 -8.48
CA PHE A 134 17.51 -1.59 -7.28
C PHE A 134 18.16 -0.52 -6.37
N PRO A 135 17.34 0.31 -5.71
CA PRO A 135 15.87 0.44 -5.87
C PRO A 135 15.52 0.95 -7.27
N GLU A 136 14.45 0.41 -7.86
CA GLU A 136 13.88 1.01 -9.08
C GLU A 136 13.30 2.38 -8.73
N VAL A 137 13.54 3.36 -9.60
CA VAL A 137 12.94 4.70 -9.49
C VAL A 137 11.51 4.63 -9.98
N THR A 138 10.55 4.92 -9.11
CA THR A 138 9.13 5.00 -9.44
C THR A 138 8.56 6.36 -9.07
N SER A 139 7.43 6.72 -9.65
CA SER A 139 6.76 7.98 -9.33
C SER A 139 5.40 7.78 -8.68
N TRP A 140 4.83 8.88 -8.21
CA TRP A 140 3.49 8.95 -7.71
C TRP A 140 2.77 10.18 -8.24
N ILE A 141 1.54 9.97 -8.71
CA ILE A 141 0.65 11.02 -9.22
C ILE A 141 -0.77 10.90 -8.64
N ARG A 142 -1.52 11.98 -8.70
CA ARG A 142 -2.97 11.91 -8.57
C ARG A 142 -3.55 11.25 -9.83
N ALA A 143 -4.75 10.67 -9.71
CA ALA A 143 -5.44 10.10 -10.86
C ALA A 143 -5.95 11.24 -11.79
N SER A 144 -5.05 11.84 -12.55
CA SER A 144 -5.37 12.87 -13.53
C SER A 144 -4.50 12.75 -14.80
N LYS A 145 -5.10 13.05 -15.94
CA LYS A 145 -4.41 13.02 -17.23
C LYS A 145 -3.32 14.09 -17.33
N GLU A 146 -3.47 15.21 -16.62
CA GLU A 146 -2.48 16.26 -16.54
C GLU A 146 -1.23 15.78 -15.80
N ASP A 147 -1.41 15.14 -14.65
CA ASP A 147 -0.30 14.60 -13.87
C ASP A 147 0.42 13.47 -14.64
N PHE A 148 -0.34 12.66 -15.40
CA PHE A 148 0.23 11.59 -16.23
C PHE A 148 1.20 12.11 -17.30
N LYS A 149 1.01 13.31 -17.84
CA LYS A 149 1.95 13.93 -18.79
C LYS A 149 3.36 14.02 -18.21
N LEU A 150 3.48 14.34 -16.91
CA LEU A 150 4.78 14.41 -16.21
C LEU A 150 5.50 13.05 -16.21
N VAL A 151 4.76 11.97 -16.02
CA VAL A 151 5.28 10.59 -16.04
C VAL A 151 5.89 10.26 -17.40
N LYS A 152 5.19 10.61 -18.49
CA LYS A 152 5.66 10.40 -19.86
C LYS A 152 6.88 11.25 -20.18
N GLU A 153 6.85 12.55 -19.85
CA GLU A 153 7.94 13.48 -20.11
C GLU A 153 9.26 13.04 -19.49
N ILE A 154 9.21 12.44 -18.29
CA ILE A 154 10.39 11.96 -17.58
C ILE A 154 10.84 10.58 -18.08
N GLY A 155 9.98 9.84 -18.77
CA GLY A 155 10.27 8.49 -19.26
C GLY A 155 10.21 7.43 -18.16
N MET A 156 9.30 7.59 -17.17
CA MET A 156 9.11 6.61 -16.11
C MET A 156 8.53 5.31 -16.66
N LYS A 157 9.00 4.18 -16.12
CA LYS A 157 8.48 2.85 -16.49
C LYS A 157 7.27 2.42 -15.65
N GLU A 158 7.16 2.97 -14.45
CA GLU A 158 6.07 2.70 -13.50
C GLU A 158 5.68 3.97 -12.76
N THR A 159 4.39 4.13 -12.50
CA THR A 159 3.87 5.20 -11.64
C THR A 159 2.83 4.69 -10.64
N GLY A 160 2.87 5.20 -9.41
CA GLY A 160 1.77 5.09 -8.47
C GLY A 160 0.63 6.04 -8.84
N ILE A 161 -0.62 5.59 -8.71
CA ILE A 161 -1.83 6.40 -8.90
C ILE A 161 -2.64 6.37 -7.61
N LEU A 162 -3.00 7.55 -7.12
CA LEU A 162 -3.88 7.67 -5.95
C LEU A 162 -5.31 7.26 -6.31
N VAL A 163 -5.81 6.21 -5.68
CA VAL A 163 -7.16 5.68 -5.86
C VAL A 163 -7.89 5.73 -4.52
N SER A 164 -8.74 6.72 -4.32
CA SER A 164 -9.57 6.77 -3.11
C SER A 164 -10.63 5.67 -3.16
N CYS A 165 -10.68 4.78 -2.17
CA CYS A 165 -11.54 3.61 -2.19
C CYS A 165 -12.59 3.57 -1.06
N SER A 166 -12.54 4.46 -0.07
CA SER A 166 -13.60 4.58 0.94
C SER A 166 -14.72 5.50 0.48
N ASP A 167 -15.94 5.22 0.92
CA ASP A 167 -17.09 6.09 0.66
C ASP A 167 -16.92 7.48 1.30
N TYR A 168 -16.12 7.60 2.37
CA TYR A 168 -15.72 8.90 2.90
C TYR A 168 -15.07 9.77 1.82
N HIS A 169 -14.14 9.20 1.07
CA HIS A 169 -13.43 9.94 0.03
C HIS A 169 -14.24 10.03 -1.25
N ILE A 170 -14.88 8.95 -1.69
CA ILE A 170 -15.65 8.93 -2.94
C ILE A 170 -16.79 9.95 -2.88
N PHE A 171 -17.65 9.86 -1.87
CA PHE A 171 -18.85 10.71 -1.79
C PHE A 171 -18.56 12.09 -1.21
N LEU A 172 -17.73 12.19 -0.15
CA LEU A 172 -17.58 13.43 0.60
C LEU A 172 -16.42 14.30 0.11
N LYS A 173 -15.33 13.70 -0.39
CA LYS A 173 -14.15 14.42 -0.91
C LYS A 173 -14.29 14.63 -2.42
N LEU A 174 -14.53 13.57 -3.19
CA LEU A 174 -14.57 13.62 -4.66
C LEU A 174 -15.92 14.03 -5.22
N LYS A 175 -16.99 13.94 -4.42
CA LYS A 175 -18.39 14.22 -4.85
C LYS A 175 -18.85 13.33 -6.01
N MET A 176 -18.42 12.08 -6.00
CA MET A 176 -18.76 11.04 -6.98
C MET A 176 -19.56 9.92 -6.31
N ASN A 177 -20.27 9.14 -7.10
CA ASN A 177 -20.72 7.81 -6.68
C ASN A 177 -19.64 6.75 -6.98
N ARG A 178 -19.83 5.52 -6.54
CA ARG A 178 -18.85 4.43 -6.69
C ARG A 178 -18.55 4.12 -8.16
N ARG A 179 -19.56 4.11 -9.03
CA ARG A 179 -19.43 3.85 -10.46
C ARG A 179 -18.60 4.93 -11.15
N GLN A 180 -18.91 6.19 -10.89
CA GLN A 180 -18.15 7.32 -11.43
C GLN A 180 -16.68 7.29 -10.99
N ALA A 181 -16.41 6.98 -9.73
CA ALA A 181 -15.05 6.86 -9.22
C ALA A 181 -14.30 5.70 -9.90
N MET A 182 -14.93 4.54 -10.01
CA MET A 182 -14.36 3.37 -10.69
C MET A 182 -14.02 3.69 -12.15
N GLU A 183 -14.96 4.23 -12.91
CA GLU A 183 -14.75 4.59 -14.33
C GLU A 183 -13.63 5.62 -14.51
N HIS A 184 -13.59 6.63 -13.63
CA HIS A 184 -12.55 7.65 -13.62
C HIS A 184 -11.15 7.01 -13.44
N TYR A 185 -10.97 6.20 -12.40
CA TYR A 185 -9.68 5.58 -12.11
C TYR A 185 -9.24 4.60 -13.21
N LEU A 186 -10.16 3.76 -13.69
CA LEU A 186 -9.87 2.81 -14.76
C LEU A 186 -9.49 3.54 -16.06
N SER A 187 -10.06 4.73 -16.33
CA SER A 187 -9.67 5.51 -17.52
C SER A 187 -8.21 5.98 -17.45
N VAL A 188 -7.75 6.44 -16.26
CA VAL A 188 -6.36 6.86 -16.07
C VAL A 188 -5.40 5.66 -16.13
N VAL A 189 -5.81 4.52 -15.58
CA VAL A 189 -5.03 3.27 -15.68
C VAL A 189 -4.85 2.87 -17.14
N ARG A 190 -5.92 2.89 -17.96
CA ARG A 190 -5.83 2.58 -19.39
C ARG A 190 -4.88 3.54 -20.12
N ASP A 191 -4.99 4.84 -19.89
CA ASP A 191 -4.09 5.82 -20.50
C ASP A 191 -2.60 5.48 -20.22
N CYS A 192 -2.28 5.00 -19.01
CA CYS A 192 -0.92 4.57 -18.66
C CYS A 192 -0.51 3.29 -19.42
N LEU A 193 -1.38 2.29 -19.45
CA LEU A 193 -1.11 1.01 -20.10
C LEU A 193 -0.96 1.14 -21.61
N GLU A 194 -1.76 2.00 -22.25
CA GLU A 194 -1.65 2.32 -23.68
C GLU A 194 -0.28 2.90 -24.07
N GLU A 195 0.38 3.56 -23.13
CA GLU A 195 1.74 4.10 -23.28
C GLU A 195 2.83 3.12 -22.81
N GLY A 196 2.47 1.89 -22.45
CA GLY A 196 3.42 0.87 -21.98
C GLY A 196 3.94 1.09 -20.56
N ILE A 197 3.28 1.94 -19.77
CA ILE A 197 3.70 2.29 -18.41
C ILE A 197 2.93 1.43 -17.40
N SER A 198 3.67 0.71 -16.54
CA SER A 198 3.12 -0.06 -15.43
C SER A 198 2.49 0.85 -14.38
N VAL A 199 1.44 0.39 -13.72
CA VAL A 199 0.69 1.17 -12.72
C VAL A 199 0.69 0.47 -11.38
N ARG A 200 0.83 1.26 -10.32
CA ARG A 200 0.56 0.83 -8.94
C ARG A 200 -0.60 1.62 -8.39
N CYS A 201 -1.77 0.99 -8.25
CA CYS A 201 -2.96 1.61 -7.67
C CYS A 201 -2.84 1.65 -6.14
N HIS A 202 -2.75 2.86 -5.57
CA HIS A 202 -2.74 3.10 -4.14
C HIS A 202 -4.18 3.22 -3.64
N LEU A 203 -4.71 2.17 -3.01
CA LEU A 203 -6.08 2.12 -2.48
C LEU A 203 -6.17 2.94 -1.18
N GLU A 204 -6.31 4.26 -1.31
CA GLU A 204 -6.35 5.21 -0.21
C GLU A 204 -7.55 4.94 0.70
N ASP A 205 -7.29 4.88 2.01
CA ASP A 205 -8.28 4.73 3.07
C ASP A 205 -9.00 3.36 3.08
N ILE A 206 -8.25 2.30 2.74
CA ILE A 206 -8.81 0.95 2.60
C ILE A 206 -9.42 0.42 3.90
N THR A 207 -8.90 0.83 5.06
CA THR A 207 -9.39 0.38 6.37
C THR A 207 -10.75 0.97 6.77
N ARG A 208 -11.34 1.82 5.93
CA ARG A 208 -12.72 2.31 6.03
C ARG A 208 -13.54 2.04 4.76
N ALA A 209 -13.00 1.27 3.82
CA ALA A 209 -13.65 0.99 2.54
C ALA A 209 -14.61 -0.20 2.61
N ASP A 210 -15.58 -0.23 1.71
CA ASP A 210 -16.39 -1.42 1.45
C ASP A 210 -15.59 -2.39 0.60
N ILE A 211 -14.97 -3.36 1.27
CA ILE A 211 -14.03 -4.30 0.64
C ILE A 211 -14.71 -5.12 -0.44
N TYR A 212 -15.89 -5.68 -0.16
CA TYR A 212 -16.56 -6.59 -1.10
C TYR A 212 -17.50 -5.89 -2.08
N GLY A 213 -18.08 -4.75 -1.68
CA GLY A 213 -18.98 -4.00 -2.54
C GLY A 213 -18.26 -3.03 -3.49
N TYR A 214 -17.00 -2.67 -3.22
CA TYR A 214 -16.26 -1.73 -4.06
C TYR A 214 -14.82 -2.18 -4.37
N VAL A 215 -14.00 -2.49 -3.34
CA VAL A 215 -12.56 -2.70 -3.54
C VAL A 215 -12.28 -3.96 -4.36
N VAL A 216 -12.87 -5.09 -4.01
CA VAL A 216 -12.72 -6.35 -4.77
C VAL A 216 -13.23 -6.20 -6.20
N PRO A 217 -14.46 -5.67 -6.47
CA PRO A 217 -14.91 -5.40 -7.83
C PRO A 217 -13.94 -4.50 -8.63
N PHE A 218 -13.42 -3.44 -8.03
CA PHE A 218 -12.44 -2.57 -8.69
C PHE A 218 -11.15 -3.32 -9.04
N CYS A 219 -10.60 -4.11 -8.12
CA CYS A 219 -9.40 -4.89 -8.37
C CYS A 219 -9.60 -6.00 -9.42
N LEU A 220 -10.81 -6.59 -9.50
CA LEU A 220 -11.14 -7.52 -10.57
C LEU A 220 -11.06 -6.84 -11.96
N GLU A 221 -11.53 -5.60 -12.08
CA GLU A 221 -11.38 -4.84 -13.34
C GLU A 221 -9.90 -4.52 -13.64
N LEU A 222 -9.09 -4.23 -12.62
CA LEU A 222 -7.63 -4.06 -12.78
C LEU A 222 -6.96 -5.33 -13.29
N MET A 223 -7.34 -6.50 -12.76
CA MET A 223 -6.78 -7.79 -13.21
C MET A 223 -7.19 -8.12 -14.66
N LYS A 224 -8.40 -7.75 -15.09
CA LYS A 224 -8.81 -7.85 -16.51
C LYS A 224 -7.95 -6.96 -17.41
N LEU A 225 -7.72 -5.71 -17.02
CA LEU A 225 -6.83 -4.80 -17.77
C LEU A 225 -5.40 -5.34 -17.84
N MET A 226 -4.88 -5.87 -16.73
CA MET A 226 -3.55 -6.48 -16.71
C MET A 226 -3.45 -7.65 -17.69
N GLU A 227 -4.49 -8.48 -17.78
CA GLU A 227 -4.52 -9.57 -18.76
C GLU A 227 -4.65 -9.07 -20.18
N GLU A 228 -5.45 -8.04 -20.43
CA GLU A 228 -5.65 -7.44 -21.76
C GLU A 228 -4.36 -6.82 -22.31
N TYR A 229 -3.72 -5.96 -21.52
CA TYR A 229 -2.53 -5.21 -21.94
C TYR A 229 -1.20 -5.98 -21.77
N LYS A 230 -1.19 -7.09 -21.02
CA LYS A 230 0.02 -7.85 -20.65
C LYS A 230 1.08 -7.01 -19.92
N ILE A 231 0.66 -5.96 -19.22
CA ILE A 231 1.49 -5.06 -18.42
C ILE A 231 1.09 -5.24 -16.94
N PRO A 232 2.04 -5.45 -16.04
CA PRO A 232 1.74 -5.63 -14.61
C PRO A 232 1.01 -4.42 -14.01
N ILE A 233 -0.05 -4.69 -13.24
CA ILE A 233 -0.74 -3.70 -12.41
C ILE A 233 -0.57 -4.11 -10.95
N LYS A 234 0.13 -3.28 -10.18
CA LYS A 234 0.32 -3.47 -8.74
C LYS A 234 -0.82 -2.85 -7.95
N VAL A 235 -1.13 -3.45 -6.83
CA VAL A 235 -2.15 -2.96 -5.88
C VAL A 235 -1.48 -2.71 -4.54
N ARG A 236 -1.55 -1.48 -4.05
CA ARG A 236 -1.07 -1.09 -2.73
C ARG A 236 -2.26 -0.81 -1.82
N ALA A 237 -2.46 -1.65 -0.80
CA ALA A 237 -3.44 -1.43 0.24
C ALA A 237 -2.92 -0.37 1.24
N CYS A 238 -3.61 0.77 1.35
CA CYS A 238 -3.14 1.90 2.15
C CYS A 238 -4.01 2.09 3.41
N ASP A 239 -3.44 1.75 4.57
CA ASP A 239 -4.01 2.07 5.87
C ASP A 239 -3.75 3.54 6.21
N THR A 240 -4.44 4.43 5.50
CA THR A 240 -4.22 5.87 5.50
C THR A 240 -4.35 6.51 6.90
N MET A 241 -5.22 5.97 7.74
CA MET A 241 -5.50 6.50 9.08
C MET A 241 -4.91 5.65 10.21
N GLY A 242 -4.14 4.60 9.87
CA GLY A 242 -3.60 3.68 10.87
C GLY A 242 -4.69 2.87 11.62
N TYR A 243 -5.89 2.75 11.05
CA TYR A 243 -7.02 2.07 11.68
C TYR A 243 -6.97 0.54 11.58
N GLY A 244 -6.03 0.00 10.83
CA GLY A 244 -5.82 -1.43 10.74
C GLY A 244 -5.71 -2.10 12.11
N VAL A 245 -6.04 -3.37 12.17
CA VAL A 245 -5.78 -4.24 13.32
C VAL A 245 -5.43 -5.63 12.82
N ASN A 246 -4.54 -6.30 13.53
CA ASN A 246 -4.06 -7.65 13.19
C ASN A 246 -4.57 -8.73 14.15
N TYR A 247 -5.55 -8.41 14.99
CA TYR A 247 -6.09 -9.37 15.96
C TYR A 247 -6.86 -10.50 15.27
N PRO A 248 -6.67 -11.76 15.69
CA PRO A 248 -7.48 -12.87 15.18
C PRO A 248 -8.97 -12.59 15.35
N GLY A 249 -9.75 -12.89 14.32
CA GLY A 249 -11.21 -12.65 14.34
C GLY A 249 -11.62 -11.19 14.17
N ALA A 250 -10.71 -10.24 13.99
CA ALA A 250 -11.07 -8.87 13.66
C ALA A 250 -11.77 -8.80 12.30
N VAL A 251 -12.84 -8.00 12.22
CA VAL A 251 -13.69 -7.89 11.03
C VAL A 251 -13.14 -6.86 10.06
N ILE A 252 -13.31 -7.09 8.76
CA ILE A 252 -13.09 -6.04 7.75
C ILE A 252 -14.10 -4.90 7.97
N PRO A 253 -13.77 -3.67 7.57
CA PRO A 253 -12.57 -3.25 6.84
C PRO A 253 -11.33 -3.03 7.72
N ARG A 254 -11.36 -3.30 9.02
CA ARG A 254 -10.23 -3.05 9.92
C ARG A 254 -9.17 -4.16 9.93
N SER A 255 -9.55 -5.38 9.60
CA SER A 255 -8.65 -6.55 9.62
C SER A 255 -7.61 -6.48 8.52
N VAL A 256 -6.34 -6.30 8.86
CA VAL A 256 -5.21 -6.32 7.90
C VAL A 256 -5.19 -7.64 7.14
N GLN A 257 -5.20 -8.78 7.87
CA GLN A 257 -5.21 -10.11 7.26
C GLN A 257 -6.45 -10.34 6.40
N GLY A 258 -7.61 -9.83 6.82
CA GLY A 258 -8.86 -9.94 6.06
C GLY A 258 -8.82 -9.15 4.76
N ILE A 259 -8.25 -7.95 4.75
CA ILE A 259 -8.05 -7.13 3.55
C ILE A 259 -7.12 -7.85 2.57
N ILE A 260 -5.96 -8.31 3.03
CA ILE A 260 -4.98 -8.99 2.18
C ILE A 260 -5.57 -10.26 1.59
N TYR A 261 -6.26 -11.06 2.40
CA TYR A 261 -6.98 -12.24 1.93
C TYR A 261 -8.00 -11.90 0.84
N ALA A 262 -8.80 -10.85 1.03
CA ALA A 262 -9.80 -10.44 0.04
C ALA A 262 -9.15 -10.02 -1.29
N LEU A 263 -8.08 -9.24 -1.25
CA LEU A 263 -7.36 -8.79 -2.45
C LEU A 263 -6.69 -9.94 -3.19
N HIS A 264 -6.04 -10.86 -2.47
CA HIS A 264 -5.37 -11.99 -3.10
C HIS A 264 -6.37 -13.06 -3.56
N THR A 265 -7.25 -13.53 -2.66
CA THR A 265 -8.10 -14.70 -2.92
C THR A 265 -9.34 -14.35 -3.76
N HIS A 266 -9.99 -13.22 -3.48
CA HIS A 266 -11.24 -12.87 -4.13
C HIS A 266 -11.06 -11.94 -5.34
N ALA A 267 -10.09 -11.04 -5.29
CA ALA A 267 -9.78 -10.17 -6.42
C ALA A 267 -8.71 -10.73 -7.36
N GLY A 268 -8.02 -11.82 -6.97
CA GLY A 268 -7.02 -12.50 -7.79
C GLY A 268 -5.70 -11.73 -7.95
N VAL A 269 -5.41 -10.77 -7.06
CA VAL A 269 -4.15 -10.02 -7.14
C VAL A 269 -2.99 -10.94 -6.78
N PRO A 270 -2.00 -11.15 -7.67
CA PRO A 270 -0.82 -11.96 -7.37
C PRO A 270 -0.02 -11.41 -6.18
N HIS A 271 0.62 -12.28 -5.42
CA HIS A 271 1.42 -11.91 -4.25
C HIS A 271 2.47 -10.83 -4.57
N GLU A 272 3.20 -11.01 -5.67
CA GLU A 272 4.27 -10.12 -6.13
C GLU A 272 3.77 -8.76 -6.64
N LEU A 273 2.48 -8.63 -6.86
CA LEU A 273 1.83 -7.37 -7.26
C LEU A 273 1.04 -6.74 -6.12
N LEU A 274 1.05 -7.35 -4.93
CA LEU A 274 0.33 -6.88 -3.76
C LEU A 274 1.30 -6.29 -2.73
N GLU A 275 0.99 -5.07 -2.28
CA GLU A 275 1.80 -4.30 -1.37
C GLU A 275 0.95 -3.67 -0.26
N TRP A 276 1.51 -3.55 0.93
CA TRP A 276 0.91 -2.85 2.07
C TRP A 276 1.62 -1.55 2.37
N HIS A 277 0.87 -0.49 2.66
CA HIS A 277 1.36 0.79 3.15
C HIS A 277 0.58 1.19 4.40
N GLY A 278 1.25 1.45 5.50
CA GLY A 278 0.62 1.75 6.79
C GLY A 278 1.17 3.00 7.44
N HIS A 279 0.25 3.83 7.99
CA HIS A 279 0.57 4.92 8.89
C HIS A 279 0.58 4.47 10.34
N ASN A 280 1.30 5.21 11.19
CA ASN A 280 1.65 4.79 12.55
C ASN A 280 0.81 5.46 13.64
N ASP A 281 -0.39 5.92 13.30
CA ASP A 281 -1.26 6.70 14.22
C ASP A 281 -1.59 5.97 15.53
N PHE A 282 -1.59 4.65 15.53
CA PHE A 282 -1.81 3.80 16.72
C PHE A 282 -0.59 2.95 17.08
N TYR A 283 0.62 3.34 16.65
CA TYR A 283 1.89 2.62 16.91
C TYR A 283 1.89 1.16 16.46
N LYS A 284 1.22 0.85 15.34
CA LYS A 284 1.07 -0.52 14.82
C LYS A 284 1.61 -0.70 13.39
N ALA A 285 2.21 0.32 12.80
CA ALA A 285 2.62 0.26 11.40
C ALA A 285 3.57 -0.92 11.11
N VAL A 286 4.54 -1.19 11.99
CA VAL A 286 5.48 -2.33 11.84
C VAL A 286 4.73 -3.65 11.88
N VAL A 287 3.95 -3.90 12.93
CA VAL A 287 3.23 -5.16 13.08
C VAL A 287 2.18 -5.37 11.98
N HIS A 288 1.57 -4.31 11.44
CA HIS A 288 0.65 -4.43 10.32
C HIS A 288 1.37 -4.77 9.02
N SER A 289 2.56 -4.21 8.78
CA SER A 289 3.39 -4.53 7.62
C SER A 289 3.90 -5.98 7.67
N THR A 290 4.35 -6.44 8.86
CA THR A 290 4.70 -7.85 9.08
C THR A 290 3.49 -8.75 8.88
N THR A 291 2.33 -8.37 9.39
CA THR A 291 1.07 -9.10 9.16
C THR A 291 0.75 -9.18 7.66
N ALA A 292 0.93 -8.11 6.91
CA ALA A 292 0.67 -8.13 5.48
C ALA A 292 1.59 -9.13 4.75
N TRP A 293 2.86 -9.23 5.10
CA TRP A 293 3.76 -10.29 4.59
C TRP A 293 3.26 -11.69 4.92
N LEU A 294 2.87 -11.92 6.19
CA LEU A 294 2.40 -13.23 6.64
C LEU A 294 1.13 -13.71 5.94
N TYR A 295 0.32 -12.79 5.43
CA TYR A 295 -0.99 -13.11 4.86
C TYR A 295 -1.10 -12.90 3.34
N GLY A 296 -0.02 -12.50 2.64
CA GLY A 296 -0.04 -12.55 1.19
C GLY A 296 0.59 -11.40 0.42
N CYS A 297 1.02 -10.32 1.05
CA CYS A 297 1.79 -9.28 0.38
C CYS A 297 3.24 -9.71 0.18
N SER A 298 3.79 -9.53 -1.02
CA SER A 298 5.24 -9.57 -1.20
C SER A 298 5.91 -8.26 -0.81
N GLY A 299 5.28 -7.13 -1.11
CA GLY A 299 5.82 -5.80 -0.81
C GLY A 299 5.26 -5.18 0.46
N VAL A 300 6.10 -4.48 1.23
CA VAL A 300 5.67 -3.52 2.25
C VAL A 300 6.33 -2.17 2.00
N ASN A 301 5.55 -1.11 2.10
CA ASN A 301 6.01 0.24 1.81
C ASN A 301 6.37 0.97 3.11
N THR A 302 7.53 1.60 3.10
CA THR A 302 8.20 2.14 4.29
C THR A 302 8.80 3.50 4.01
N SER A 303 9.25 4.19 5.06
CA SER A 303 10.13 5.35 4.95
C SER A 303 11.28 5.25 5.94
N LEU A 304 12.40 5.89 5.64
CA LEU A 304 13.53 5.96 6.57
C LEU A 304 13.08 6.62 7.88
N PHE A 305 13.42 5.98 9.00
CA PHE A 305 13.09 6.38 10.37
C PHE A 305 11.59 6.60 10.61
N GLY A 306 10.74 5.99 9.77
CA GLY A 306 9.31 6.17 9.85
C GLY A 306 8.83 7.60 9.57
N ILE A 307 9.66 8.44 8.94
CA ILE A 307 9.29 9.84 8.64
C ILE A 307 8.11 9.85 7.68
N GLY A 308 7.02 10.54 8.04
CA GLY A 308 5.81 10.63 7.23
C GLY A 308 4.74 11.49 7.90
N GLU A 309 3.58 11.57 7.27
CA GLU A 309 2.48 12.39 7.79
C GLU A 309 2.06 12.00 9.21
N ARG A 310 1.66 12.97 10.01
CA ARG A 310 1.16 12.83 11.40
C ARG A 310 2.18 12.12 12.30
N THR A 311 1.94 10.86 12.64
CA THR A 311 2.78 10.03 13.49
C THR A 311 3.79 9.19 12.70
N GLY A 312 3.82 9.35 11.38
CA GLY A 312 4.76 8.71 10.48
C GLY A 312 4.25 7.46 9.79
N ASN A 313 5.14 6.82 9.06
CA ASN A 313 4.94 5.60 8.29
C ASN A 313 5.58 4.39 9.00
N THR A 314 5.50 3.23 8.36
CA THR A 314 6.30 2.07 8.76
C THR A 314 7.79 2.39 8.61
N PRO A 315 8.59 2.31 9.69
CA PRO A 315 10.04 2.53 9.61
C PRO A 315 10.73 1.45 8.75
N LEU A 316 11.54 1.89 7.78
CA LEU A 316 12.25 0.99 6.87
C LEU A 316 13.22 0.06 7.61
N GLU A 317 14.01 0.61 8.52
CA GLU A 317 14.98 -0.12 9.33
C GLU A 317 14.32 -1.19 10.20
N ALA A 318 13.14 -0.93 10.75
CA ALA A 318 12.39 -1.93 11.50
C ALA A 318 12.00 -3.12 10.61
N MET A 319 11.58 -2.86 9.37
CA MET A 319 11.20 -3.93 8.43
C MET A 319 12.41 -4.73 7.92
N VAL A 320 13.61 -4.17 7.91
CA VAL A 320 14.86 -4.92 7.66
C VAL A 320 15.05 -5.99 8.74
N PHE A 321 14.84 -5.65 10.01
CA PHE A 321 14.96 -6.61 11.11
C PHE A 321 13.79 -7.59 11.19
N GLU A 322 12.56 -7.16 10.89
CA GLU A 322 11.42 -8.06 10.74
C GLU A 322 11.66 -9.10 9.62
N TYR A 323 12.21 -8.66 8.49
CA TYR A 323 12.62 -9.57 7.42
C TYR A 323 13.62 -10.61 7.90
N ALA A 324 14.67 -10.17 8.60
CA ALA A 324 15.72 -11.06 9.11
C ALA A 324 15.15 -12.12 10.07
N GLN A 325 14.21 -11.74 10.93
CA GLN A 325 13.54 -12.66 11.86
C GLN A 325 12.66 -13.68 11.12
N LEU A 326 11.92 -13.25 10.10
CA LEU A 326 11.04 -14.15 9.33
C LEU A 326 11.81 -15.10 8.41
N LYS A 327 12.91 -14.63 7.82
CA LYS A 327 13.68 -15.40 6.80
C LYS A 327 14.95 -16.04 7.33
N GLY A 328 15.33 -15.79 8.58
CA GLY A 328 16.54 -16.34 9.19
C GLY A 328 17.85 -15.72 8.69
N GLY A 329 17.79 -14.51 8.09
CA GLY A 329 18.97 -13.80 7.60
C GLY A 329 18.62 -12.55 6.79
N LEU A 330 19.63 -11.75 6.47
CA LEU A 330 19.50 -10.44 5.83
C LEU A 330 19.39 -10.49 4.29
N ASN A 331 19.59 -11.65 3.67
CA ASN A 331 19.57 -11.82 2.21
C ASN A 331 20.44 -10.78 1.45
N GLY A 332 21.61 -10.48 1.99
CA GLY A 332 22.57 -9.54 1.39
C GLY A 332 22.36 -8.08 1.74
N MET A 333 21.36 -7.72 2.55
CA MET A 333 21.21 -6.36 3.08
C MET A 333 22.39 -5.99 3.99
N ASP A 334 22.91 -4.77 3.86
CA ASP A 334 23.99 -4.22 4.69
C ASP A 334 23.42 -3.29 5.77
N THR A 335 23.20 -3.83 6.96
CA THR A 335 22.64 -3.07 8.08
C THR A 335 23.58 -2.02 8.67
N THR A 336 24.88 -2.05 8.35
CA THR A 336 25.83 -1.00 8.79
C THR A 336 25.47 0.36 8.19
N VAL A 337 24.84 0.35 7.02
CA VAL A 337 24.35 1.55 6.33
C VAL A 337 23.27 2.29 7.14
N ILE A 338 22.52 1.60 8.01
CA ILE A 338 21.51 2.25 8.87
C ILE A 338 22.18 3.26 9.80
N THR A 339 23.33 2.90 10.38
CA THR A 339 24.10 3.83 11.24
C THR A 339 24.64 5.02 10.45
N GLU A 340 25.18 4.77 9.25
CA GLU A 340 25.66 5.86 8.37
C GLU A 340 24.53 6.81 7.96
N LEU A 341 23.33 6.25 7.65
CA LEU A 341 22.13 7.03 7.36
C LEU A 341 21.71 7.89 8.57
N ALA A 342 21.71 7.29 9.78
CA ALA A 342 21.38 8.02 10.99
C ALA A 342 22.32 9.21 11.21
N GLU A 343 23.63 9.00 11.07
CA GLU A 343 24.61 10.07 11.16
C GLU A 343 24.43 11.15 10.08
N TYR A 344 24.13 10.74 8.85
CA TYR A 344 23.85 11.67 7.76
C TYR A 344 22.62 12.53 8.04
N TYR A 345 21.54 11.90 8.51
CA TYR A 345 20.31 12.61 8.86
C TYR A 345 20.51 13.63 9.98
N GLU A 346 21.28 13.29 11.03
CA GLU A 346 21.54 14.21 12.12
C GLU A 346 22.49 15.35 11.72
N LYS A 347 23.57 15.05 10.98
CA LYS A 347 24.64 16.02 10.66
C LYS A 347 24.29 16.91 9.47
N GLU A 348 23.80 16.32 8.38
CA GLU A 348 23.64 17.01 7.09
C GLU A 348 22.22 17.43 6.80
N ILE A 349 21.23 16.69 7.34
CA ILE A 349 19.81 17.01 7.16
C ILE A 349 19.26 17.79 8.35
N GLY A 350 19.91 17.71 9.50
CA GLY A 350 19.48 18.35 10.75
C GLY A 350 18.20 17.73 11.32
N TYR A 351 17.98 16.44 11.06
CA TYR A 351 16.86 15.69 11.60
C TYR A 351 17.31 14.94 12.85
N HIS A 352 16.77 15.30 14.00
CA HIS A 352 17.05 14.58 15.25
C HIS A 352 16.28 13.28 15.29
N ILE A 353 17.00 12.16 15.32
CA ILE A 353 16.40 10.83 15.45
C ILE A 353 15.98 10.62 16.91
N PRO A 354 14.69 10.34 17.18
CA PRO A 354 14.24 10.10 18.55
C PRO A 354 14.98 8.93 19.20
N SER A 355 15.34 9.07 20.46
CA SER A 355 16.13 8.07 21.21
C SER A 355 15.45 6.69 21.36
N ARG A 356 14.16 6.59 20.96
CA ARG A 356 13.38 5.34 20.97
C ARG A 356 13.13 4.79 19.54
N THR A 357 13.80 5.34 18.55
CA THR A 357 13.80 4.76 17.20
C THR A 357 14.58 3.46 17.23
N PRO A 358 14.02 2.35 16.69
CA PRO A 358 14.67 1.05 16.68
C PRO A 358 15.95 1.02 15.86
#